data_5b05f884b6f56399ce570f9f3f06e725
#
_entry.id   5b05f884b6f56399ce570f9f3f06e725
#
_cell.length_a   1.000
_cell.length_b   1.000
_cell.length_c   1.000
_cell.angle_alpha   90.00
_cell.angle_beta   90.00
_cell.angle_gamma   90.00
#
_symmetry.space_group_name_H-M   'P 1'
#
loop_
_entity.id
_entity.type
_entity.pdbx_description
1 polymer ?
#
loop_
_entity_poly.entity_id
_entity_poly.type
_entity_poly.pdbx_seq_one_letter_code
_entity_poly.pdbx_strand_id
1 'polypeptide(L)'
;MARDDLRIGRSKRAFVVVAAGLVSAFAAAQVAPPAAPAAAAVAHEAVGAKTWIGHQAEIEDSLRTAPIERTTALPVGVTKSNRAFFAPGGPVASATVKYLPTARRGGFWEAYKSEIAAYELDRLLGLDMVPPTVERRVGADLASVQLWVEGCRVIKDVDQSACPKPIEWARQVCRRRVFDNLIANIDRNAGNILVDGEWNMVLIDHSRAFASDTMPFEKQMTRIDRAFFEKLKALDEASVLKQVRPWLMGDGQAREILRRRDKIVARFEKEAGKRGEAAVFPF
;
A
#
# COMPACT_ATOMS: atom_id res chain seq x y z
N MET A 1 -62.69 -17.49 -25.57
CA MET A 1 -63.03 -17.55 -27.03
C MET A 1 -61.71 -17.61 -27.75
N ALA A 2 -61.34 -18.79 -28.06
CA ALA A 2 -61.38 -19.53 -29.33
C ALA A 2 -60.12 -19.19 -30.12
N ARG A 3 -59.22 -20.13 -30.20
CA ARG A 3 -59.02 -21.33 -31.04
C ARG A 3 -58.12 -21.04 -32.23
N ASP A 4 -57.03 -21.78 -32.25
CA ASP A 4 -56.67 -22.87 -33.22
C ASP A 4 -56.16 -22.31 -34.55
N ASP A 5 -55.15 -22.79 -35.23
CA ASP A 5 -54.77 -24.15 -35.56
C ASP A 5 -53.39 -24.24 -36.21
N LEU A 6 -52.68 -25.27 -35.88
CA LEU A 6 -51.82 -26.17 -36.61
C LEU A 6 -51.80 -26.07 -38.17
N ARG A 7 -50.61 -26.21 -38.80
CA ARG A 7 -50.40 -27.22 -39.82
C ARG A 7 -48.92 -27.57 -40.13
N ILE A 8 -48.72 -28.84 -40.12
CA ILE A 8 -47.62 -29.72 -40.48
C ILE A 8 -47.42 -29.75 -42.01
N GLY A 9 -46.19 -29.89 -42.49
CA GLY A 9 -45.91 -30.16 -43.92
C GLY A 9 -44.49 -30.68 -44.19
N ARG A 10 -44.28 -31.92 -44.02
CA ARG A 10 -43.65 -33.02 -44.82
C ARG A 10 -42.56 -32.63 -45.82
N SER A 11 -41.38 -33.15 -45.57
CA SER A 11 -40.56 -34.11 -46.38
C SER A 11 -40.41 -33.91 -47.86
N LYS A 12 -39.16 -33.78 -48.34
CA LYS A 12 -38.66 -34.45 -49.55
C LYS A 12 -37.17 -34.79 -49.39
N ARG A 13 -36.90 -36.08 -49.44
CA ARG A 13 -35.57 -36.67 -49.69
C ARG A 13 -35.17 -36.48 -51.10
N ALA A 14 -33.95 -36.09 -51.39
CA ALA A 14 -33.32 -36.24 -52.69
C ALA A 14 -31.95 -36.90 -52.51
N PHE A 15 -31.81 -38.03 -53.19
CA PHE A 15 -30.57 -38.76 -53.36
C PHE A 15 -29.66 -37.97 -54.32
N VAL A 16 -28.37 -37.89 -54.04
CA VAL A 16 -27.34 -37.55 -55.01
C VAL A 16 -26.13 -38.46 -54.84
N VAL A 17 -25.74 -38.91 -56.02
CA VAL A 17 -24.76 -39.89 -56.39
C VAL A 17 -23.34 -39.52 -55.96
N VAL A 18 -22.60 -40.55 -55.55
CA VAL A 18 -21.18 -40.56 -55.34
C VAL A 18 -20.40 -40.50 -56.62
N ALA A 19 -19.52 -39.52 -56.80
CA ALA A 19 -18.45 -39.56 -57.79
C ALA A 19 -17.11 -39.52 -57.02
N ALA A 20 -16.39 -40.64 -57.13
CA ALA A 20 -15.03 -40.76 -56.59
C ALA A 20 -14.06 -40.03 -57.54
N GLY A 21 -13.42 -38.98 -56.99
CA GLY A 21 -12.29 -38.31 -57.62
C GLY A 21 -11.09 -38.46 -56.75
N LEU A 22 -10.11 -39.26 -57.17
CA LEU A 22 -8.79 -39.35 -56.63
C LEU A 22 -8.04 -38.00 -56.83
N VAL A 23 -7.83 -37.25 -55.86
CA VAL A 23 -6.88 -36.10 -55.84
C VAL A 23 -5.74 -36.43 -54.90
N SER A 24 -4.56 -36.64 -55.51
CA SER A 24 -3.30 -36.80 -54.79
C SER A 24 -2.97 -35.53 -53.99
N ALA A 25 -3.04 -35.62 -52.67
CA ALA A 25 -2.61 -34.53 -51.80
C ALA A 25 -1.08 -34.54 -51.66
N PHE A 26 -0.44 -33.58 -52.28
CA PHE A 26 0.93 -33.19 -51.89
C PHE A 26 0.85 -32.54 -50.51
N ALA A 27 1.36 -33.23 -49.50
CA ALA A 27 1.55 -32.67 -48.17
C ALA A 27 2.73 -31.70 -48.24
N ALA A 28 2.45 -30.41 -48.32
CA ALA A 28 3.42 -29.38 -48.03
C ALA A 28 3.63 -29.36 -46.49
N ALA A 29 4.77 -29.83 -46.04
CA ALA A 29 5.18 -29.68 -44.66
C ALA A 29 5.33 -28.17 -44.34
N GLN A 30 4.36 -27.60 -43.65
CA GLN A 30 4.52 -26.28 -43.05
C GLN A 30 5.54 -26.39 -41.90
N VAL A 31 6.75 -25.91 -42.18
CA VAL A 31 7.75 -25.67 -41.12
C VAL A 31 7.20 -24.54 -40.25
N ALA A 32 6.82 -24.87 -39.03
CA ALA A 32 6.44 -23.86 -38.03
C ALA A 32 7.63 -22.91 -37.81
N PRO A 33 7.40 -21.61 -37.76
CA PRO A 33 8.47 -20.68 -37.43
C PRO A 33 9.04 -21.02 -36.04
N PRO A 34 10.36 -20.85 -35.82
CA PRO A 34 10.97 -21.13 -34.54
C PRO A 34 10.27 -20.27 -33.46
N ALA A 35 9.82 -20.92 -32.39
CA ALA A 35 9.28 -20.23 -31.23
C ALA A 35 10.31 -19.19 -30.79
N ALA A 36 9.87 -17.93 -30.70
CA ALA A 36 10.67 -16.87 -30.11
C ALA A 36 11.13 -17.34 -28.72
N PRO A 37 12.41 -17.13 -28.35
CA PRO A 37 12.88 -17.52 -27.03
C PRO A 37 11.96 -16.84 -26.02
N ALA A 38 11.30 -17.64 -25.18
CA ALA A 38 10.61 -17.15 -24.00
C ALA A 38 11.59 -16.27 -23.24
N ALA A 39 11.34 -14.97 -23.21
CA ALA A 39 12.09 -14.08 -22.37
C ALA A 39 12.03 -14.70 -20.96
N ALA A 40 13.16 -15.18 -20.49
CA ALA A 40 13.31 -15.67 -19.13
C ALA A 40 12.81 -14.51 -18.26
N ALA A 41 11.62 -14.69 -17.67
CA ALA A 41 11.18 -13.84 -16.59
C ALA A 41 12.30 -13.96 -15.56
N VAL A 42 13.12 -12.91 -15.44
CA VAL A 42 14.03 -12.75 -14.32
C VAL A 42 13.09 -12.81 -13.12
N ALA A 43 13.12 -13.96 -12.43
CA ALA A 43 12.46 -14.07 -11.14
C ALA A 43 13.12 -12.97 -10.30
N HIS A 44 12.39 -11.87 -10.10
CA HIS A 44 12.72 -10.97 -9.01
C HIS A 44 12.69 -11.86 -7.78
N GLU A 45 13.86 -12.20 -7.25
CA GLU A 45 13.96 -12.75 -5.91
C GLU A 45 13.02 -11.92 -5.06
N ALA A 46 12.16 -12.59 -4.28
CA ALA A 46 11.26 -11.94 -3.35
C ALA A 46 12.11 -11.23 -2.31
N VAL A 47 12.54 -10.03 -2.66
CA VAL A 47 13.34 -9.17 -1.80
C VAL A 47 12.44 -8.86 -0.61
N GLY A 48 12.93 -9.04 0.61
CA GLY A 48 12.17 -8.84 1.84
C GLY A 48 11.44 -7.49 1.85
N ALA A 49 10.32 -7.39 2.54
CA ALA A 49 9.35 -6.30 2.39
C ALA A 49 9.91 -4.89 2.60
N LYS A 50 11.00 -4.73 3.31
CA LYS A 50 11.66 -3.42 3.56
C LYS A 50 12.87 -3.17 2.66
N THR A 51 12.76 -3.52 1.39
CA THR A 51 13.81 -3.32 0.38
C THR A 51 14.17 -1.86 0.12
N TRP A 52 13.32 -0.94 0.56
CA TRP A 52 13.58 0.49 0.39
C TRP A 52 14.58 1.07 1.39
N ILE A 53 14.92 0.36 2.47
CA ILE A 53 15.85 0.88 3.48
C ILE A 53 17.24 1.04 2.84
N GLY A 54 17.73 2.28 2.83
CA GLY A 54 18.97 2.65 2.16
C GLY A 54 18.83 2.94 0.65
N HIS A 55 17.67 2.68 0.04
CA HIS A 55 17.37 2.89 -1.38
C HIS A 55 16.20 3.85 -1.62
N GLN A 56 15.77 4.60 -0.61
CA GLN A 56 14.58 5.46 -0.68
C GLN A 56 14.64 6.42 -1.87
N ALA A 57 15.77 7.10 -2.07
CA ALA A 57 15.90 8.10 -3.14
C ALA A 57 15.75 7.48 -4.54
N GLU A 58 16.36 6.31 -4.79
CA GLU A 58 16.27 5.59 -6.04
C GLU A 58 14.84 5.12 -6.32
N ILE A 59 14.17 4.57 -5.29
CA ILE A 59 12.79 4.11 -5.38
C ILE A 59 11.84 5.29 -5.60
N GLU A 60 12.01 6.39 -4.87
CA GLU A 60 11.20 7.60 -5.07
C GLU A 60 11.35 8.17 -6.48
N ASP A 61 12.57 8.21 -7.02
CA ASP A 61 12.81 8.66 -8.38
C ASP A 61 12.11 7.76 -9.39
N SER A 62 12.24 6.44 -9.23
CA SER A 62 11.54 5.46 -10.07
C SER A 62 10.02 5.61 -9.98
N LEU A 63 9.46 5.78 -8.79
CA LEU A 63 8.02 6.01 -8.62
C LEU A 63 7.55 7.28 -9.33
N ARG A 64 8.39 8.34 -9.39
CA ARG A 64 8.06 9.61 -10.07
C ARG A 64 8.19 9.51 -11.59
N THR A 65 9.16 8.77 -12.10
CA THR A 65 9.61 8.90 -13.49
C THR A 65 9.39 7.67 -14.36
N ALA A 66 9.46 6.44 -13.78
CA ALA A 66 9.38 5.21 -14.56
C ALA A 66 8.07 5.09 -15.37
N PRO A 67 8.10 4.64 -16.64
CA PRO A 67 6.91 4.46 -17.43
C PRO A 67 5.93 3.46 -16.81
N ILE A 68 4.67 3.86 -16.69
CA ILE A 68 3.58 2.97 -16.27
C ILE A 68 3.08 2.26 -17.52
N GLU A 69 3.23 0.94 -17.58
CA GLU A 69 2.77 0.13 -18.73
C GLU A 69 1.28 -0.19 -18.64
N ARG A 70 0.79 -0.47 -17.44
CA ARG A 70 -0.63 -0.78 -17.21
C ARG A 70 -1.05 -0.46 -15.79
N THR A 71 -2.35 -0.28 -15.61
CA THR A 71 -2.98 -0.16 -14.30
C THR A 71 -4.13 -1.16 -14.19
N THR A 72 -4.35 -1.69 -12.97
CA THR A 72 -5.49 -2.56 -12.64
C THR A 72 -6.17 -2.04 -11.39
N ALA A 73 -7.50 -2.02 -11.39
CA ALA A 73 -8.25 -1.67 -10.18
C ALA A 73 -8.02 -2.72 -9.08
N LEU A 74 -7.83 -2.27 -7.86
CA LEU A 74 -7.75 -3.18 -6.72
C LEU A 74 -9.17 -3.59 -6.32
N PRO A 75 -9.43 -4.90 -6.13
CA PRO A 75 -10.78 -5.40 -5.81
C PRO A 75 -11.21 -5.10 -4.37
N VAL A 76 -10.30 -4.63 -3.53
CA VAL A 76 -10.52 -4.43 -2.09
C VAL A 76 -10.22 -2.98 -1.72
N GLY A 77 -11.09 -2.39 -0.90
CA GLY A 77 -10.92 -1.03 -0.37
C GLY A 77 -12.05 -0.09 -0.77
N VAL A 78 -12.42 0.82 0.13
CA VAL A 78 -13.46 1.86 -0.09
C VAL A 78 -12.93 2.94 -1.04
N THR A 79 -11.63 3.17 -1.02
CA THR A 79 -10.92 4.12 -1.88
C THR A 79 -10.52 3.40 -3.15
N LYS A 80 -11.11 3.75 -4.27
CA LYS A 80 -10.84 3.16 -5.61
C LYS A 80 -9.35 3.27 -5.97
N SER A 81 -8.54 2.42 -5.35
CA SER A 81 -7.09 2.37 -5.57
C SER A 81 -6.78 1.48 -6.77
N ASN A 82 -5.76 1.83 -7.53
CA ASN A 82 -5.26 1.05 -8.64
C ASN A 82 -3.86 0.51 -8.31
N ARG A 83 -3.50 -0.62 -8.89
CA ARG A 83 -2.10 -1.07 -8.95
C ARG A 83 -1.54 -0.69 -10.33
N ALA A 84 -0.48 0.11 -10.34
CA ALA A 84 0.30 0.42 -11.53
C ALA A 84 1.47 -0.57 -11.63
N PHE A 85 1.79 -0.98 -12.85
CA PHE A 85 2.93 -1.82 -13.17
C PHE A 85 3.89 -1.05 -14.05
N PHE A 86 5.17 -1.08 -13.70
CA PHE A 86 6.23 -0.38 -14.41
C PHE A 86 6.95 -1.30 -15.40
N ALA A 87 7.68 -0.71 -16.31
CA ALA A 87 8.53 -1.45 -17.25
C ALA A 87 9.59 -2.29 -16.50
N PRO A 88 9.89 -3.51 -16.98
CA PRO A 88 10.89 -4.39 -16.36
C PRO A 88 12.28 -3.75 -16.33
N GLY A 89 13.10 -4.17 -15.35
CA GLY A 89 14.51 -3.75 -15.24
C GLY A 89 14.76 -2.53 -14.36
N GLY A 90 13.70 -1.85 -13.86
CA GLY A 90 13.83 -0.80 -12.86
C GLY A 90 13.76 -1.33 -11.42
N PRO A 91 14.07 -0.48 -10.42
CA PRO A 91 14.06 -0.87 -9.01
C PRO A 91 12.64 -1.09 -8.45
N VAL A 92 11.61 -0.66 -9.17
CA VAL A 92 10.20 -0.76 -8.76
C VAL A 92 9.39 -1.51 -9.81
N ALA A 93 8.83 -2.66 -9.46
CA ALA A 93 7.98 -3.44 -10.35
C ALA A 93 6.52 -2.92 -10.39
N SER A 94 5.99 -2.47 -9.26
CA SER A 94 4.61 -1.97 -9.18
C SER A 94 4.40 -1.02 -8.00
N ALA A 95 3.29 -0.26 -8.05
CA ALA A 95 2.92 0.69 -7.02
C ALA A 95 1.40 0.76 -6.84
N THR A 96 0.95 1.13 -5.64
CA THR A 96 -0.43 1.55 -5.41
C THR A 96 -0.61 3.00 -5.83
N VAL A 97 -1.65 3.27 -6.61
CA VAL A 97 -2.02 4.61 -7.07
C VAL A 97 -3.36 5.00 -6.46
N LYS A 98 -3.41 6.14 -5.76
CA LYS A 98 -4.65 6.68 -5.17
C LYS A 98 -4.93 8.09 -5.68
N TYR A 99 -6.12 8.25 -6.27
CA TYR A 99 -6.64 9.52 -6.80
C TYR A 99 -7.71 10.07 -5.84
N LEU A 100 -7.31 10.49 -4.66
CA LEU A 100 -8.23 11.04 -3.66
C LEU A 100 -7.99 12.52 -3.44
N PRO A 101 -8.56 13.41 -4.27
CA PRO A 101 -8.52 14.84 -3.99
C PRO A 101 -9.07 15.10 -2.59
N THR A 102 -8.45 16.04 -1.87
CA THR A 102 -8.86 16.40 -0.51
C THR A 102 -10.35 16.76 -0.48
N ALA A 103 -11.13 15.94 0.20
CA ALA A 103 -12.57 16.14 0.34
C ALA A 103 -13.12 15.39 1.56
N ARG A 104 -14.34 15.76 1.98
CA ARG A 104 -15.08 15.03 3.01
C ARG A 104 -15.95 13.97 2.38
N ARG A 105 -15.74 12.69 2.77
CA ARG A 105 -16.46 11.51 2.28
C ARG A 105 -16.91 10.66 3.45
N GLY A 106 -18.19 10.27 3.47
CA GLY A 106 -18.74 9.45 4.56
C GLY A 106 -18.53 10.05 5.96
N GLY A 107 -18.46 11.40 6.06
CA GLY A 107 -18.17 12.09 7.32
C GLY A 107 -16.70 12.29 7.65
N PHE A 108 -15.77 11.69 6.92
CA PHE A 108 -14.32 11.76 7.15
C PHE A 108 -13.62 12.59 6.07
N TRP A 109 -12.58 13.33 6.48
CA TRP A 109 -11.66 13.93 5.53
C TRP A 109 -10.75 12.85 4.95
N GLU A 110 -10.59 12.83 3.63
CA GLU A 110 -9.72 11.92 2.91
C GLU A 110 -8.88 12.69 1.89
N ALA A 111 -7.61 12.34 1.77
CA ALA A 111 -6.70 12.93 0.81
C ALA A 111 -5.59 11.97 0.42
N TYR A 112 -5.25 11.90 -0.88
CA TYR A 112 -4.05 11.17 -1.32
C TYR A 112 -2.77 11.78 -0.74
N LYS A 113 -2.76 13.09 -0.48
CA LYS A 113 -1.62 13.79 0.13
C LYS A 113 -1.30 13.30 1.53
N SER A 114 -2.29 12.80 2.27
CA SER A 114 -2.06 12.21 3.60
C SER A 114 -1.19 10.95 3.55
N GLU A 115 -1.22 10.19 2.45
CA GLU A 115 -0.31 9.06 2.24
C GLU A 115 1.15 9.53 2.17
N ILE A 116 1.41 10.62 1.43
CA ILE A 116 2.74 11.20 1.28
C ILE A 116 3.20 11.83 2.59
N ALA A 117 2.32 12.58 3.26
CA ALA A 117 2.61 13.17 4.58
C ALA A 117 2.99 12.12 5.62
N ALA A 118 2.31 10.96 5.62
CA ALA A 118 2.63 9.85 6.51
C ALA A 118 4.01 9.26 6.20
N TYR A 119 4.35 9.05 4.93
CA TYR A 119 5.67 8.59 4.52
C TYR A 119 6.77 9.59 4.92
N GLU A 120 6.60 10.86 4.65
CA GLU A 120 7.60 11.88 4.97
C GLU A 120 7.83 12.01 6.49
N LEU A 121 6.79 11.88 7.31
CA LEU A 121 6.93 11.89 8.75
C LEU A 121 7.56 10.59 9.28
N ASP A 122 7.19 9.42 8.72
CA ASP A 122 7.83 8.14 9.01
C ASP A 122 9.34 8.20 8.74
N ARG A 123 9.72 8.77 7.59
CA ARG A 123 11.11 8.97 7.18
C ARG A 123 11.88 9.92 8.11
N LEU A 124 11.27 11.06 8.51
CA LEU A 124 11.85 11.97 9.52
C LEU A 124 12.14 11.26 10.85
N LEU A 125 11.25 10.40 11.25
CA LEU A 125 11.36 9.65 12.51
C LEU A 125 12.21 8.37 12.35
N GLY A 126 12.57 7.98 11.13
CA GLY A 126 13.34 6.77 10.81
C GLY A 126 12.68 5.52 11.36
N LEU A 127 11.36 5.39 11.13
CA LEU A 127 10.59 4.22 11.54
C LEU A 127 10.65 3.10 10.51
N ASP A 128 10.77 3.47 9.22
CA ASP A 128 10.78 2.57 8.07
C ASP A 128 9.56 1.64 8.03
N MET A 129 8.40 2.15 8.44
CA MET A 129 7.15 1.40 8.48
C MET A 129 6.20 1.74 7.32
N VAL A 130 6.31 2.95 6.76
CA VAL A 130 5.51 3.40 5.61
C VAL A 130 6.34 3.26 4.34
N PRO A 131 5.88 2.55 3.31
CA PRO A 131 6.61 2.42 2.05
C PRO A 131 6.80 3.77 1.35
N PRO A 132 7.89 3.96 0.59
CA PRO A 132 8.11 5.14 -0.23
C PRO A 132 6.87 5.55 -1.02
N THR A 133 6.50 6.82 -0.86
CA THR A 133 5.27 7.36 -1.43
C THR A 133 5.55 8.75 -1.99
N VAL A 134 5.23 8.96 -3.26
CA VAL A 134 5.47 10.23 -3.95
C VAL A 134 4.19 10.78 -4.58
N GLU A 135 4.17 12.09 -4.86
CA GLU A 135 3.17 12.67 -5.75
C GLU A 135 3.59 12.46 -7.20
N ARG A 136 2.66 12.03 -8.04
CA ARG A 136 2.86 11.91 -9.48
C ARG A 136 1.57 12.20 -10.23
N ARG A 137 1.70 12.78 -11.42
CA ARG A 137 0.60 12.85 -12.39
C ARG A 137 0.46 11.50 -13.10
N VAL A 138 -0.71 10.88 -12.99
CA VAL A 138 -1.05 9.62 -13.67
C VAL A 138 -2.29 9.86 -14.52
N GLY A 139 -2.13 9.87 -15.84
CA GLY A 139 -3.15 10.40 -16.75
C GLY A 139 -3.37 11.89 -16.53
N ALA A 140 -4.61 12.32 -16.34
CA ALA A 140 -4.97 13.73 -16.12
C ALA A 140 -4.81 14.18 -14.65
N ASP A 141 -4.77 13.25 -13.70
CA ASP A 141 -4.90 13.55 -12.28
C ASP A 141 -3.57 13.43 -11.52
N LEU A 142 -3.46 14.21 -10.44
CA LEU A 142 -2.42 14.02 -9.42
C LEU A 142 -2.85 12.89 -8.48
N ALA A 143 -1.89 12.06 -8.10
CA ALA A 143 -2.10 10.90 -7.24
C ALA A 143 -0.93 10.69 -6.28
N SER A 144 -1.16 9.99 -5.18
CA SER A 144 -0.08 9.32 -4.46
C SER A 144 0.26 8.02 -5.17
N VAL A 145 1.56 7.80 -5.35
CA VAL A 145 2.12 6.56 -5.91
C VAL A 145 3.04 5.98 -4.85
N GLN A 146 2.59 4.88 -4.24
CA GLN A 146 3.25 4.19 -3.13
C GLN A 146 3.83 2.88 -3.60
N LEU A 147 5.08 2.59 -3.24
CA LEU A 147 5.72 1.30 -3.50
C LEU A 147 4.81 0.14 -3.11
N TRP A 148 4.55 -0.76 -4.05
CA TRP A 148 3.88 -2.03 -3.75
C TRP A 148 4.87 -3.00 -3.12
N VAL A 149 4.58 -3.43 -1.89
CA VAL A 149 5.45 -4.34 -1.15
C VAL A 149 5.01 -5.77 -1.40
N GLU A 150 5.85 -6.54 -2.09
CA GLU A 150 5.56 -7.95 -2.40
C GLU A 150 5.81 -8.85 -1.18
N GLY A 151 5.26 -10.07 -1.22
CA GLY A 151 5.50 -11.09 -0.20
C GLY A 151 4.89 -10.81 1.18
N CYS A 152 4.03 -9.79 1.30
CA CYS A 152 3.36 -9.46 2.55
C CYS A 152 2.01 -10.16 2.70
N ARG A 153 1.66 -10.47 3.94
CA ARG A 153 0.32 -10.89 4.36
C ARG A 153 -0.34 -9.80 5.18
N VAL A 154 -1.66 -9.70 5.12
CA VAL A 154 -2.41 -8.79 5.99
C VAL A 154 -2.37 -9.34 7.41
N ILE A 155 -2.18 -8.47 8.42
CA ILE A 155 -1.98 -8.89 9.83
C ILE A 155 -3.14 -9.75 10.38
N LYS A 156 -4.37 -9.57 9.89
CA LYS A 156 -5.52 -10.39 10.29
C LYS A 156 -5.37 -11.87 9.91
N ASP A 157 -4.54 -12.17 8.91
CA ASP A 157 -4.30 -13.52 8.37
C ASP A 157 -2.98 -14.10 8.91
N VAL A 158 -2.38 -13.45 9.94
CA VAL A 158 -1.11 -13.85 10.56
C VAL A 158 -1.35 -14.25 12.01
N ASP A 159 -0.91 -15.46 12.38
CA ASP A 159 -0.83 -15.85 13.80
C ASP A 159 0.35 -15.14 14.47
N GLN A 160 0.06 -14.04 15.14
CA GLN A 160 1.06 -13.19 15.78
C GLN A 160 1.80 -13.91 16.94
N SER A 161 1.21 -14.97 17.51
CA SER A 161 1.84 -15.76 18.57
C SER A 161 2.99 -16.63 18.05
N ALA A 162 3.00 -16.90 16.74
CA ALA A 162 4.05 -17.66 16.06
C ALA A 162 5.28 -16.82 15.69
N CYS A 163 5.33 -15.53 16.09
CA CYS A 163 6.48 -14.67 15.75
C CYS A 163 7.77 -15.16 16.43
N PRO A 164 8.84 -15.49 15.66
CA PRO A 164 10.08 -15.95 16.23
C PRO A 164 10.92 -14.83 16.89
N LYS A 165 10.50 -13.56 16.70
CA LYS A 165 11.16 -12.35 17.20
C LYS A 165 10.18 -11.53 18.08
N PRO A 166 9.69 -12.06 19.22
CA PRO A 166 8.59 -11.44 19.97
C PRO A 166 8.92 -10.05 20.52
N ILE A 167 10.18 -9.78 20.87
CA ILE A 167 10.64 -8.47 21.36
C ILE A 167 10.58 -7.44 20.23
N GLU A 168 11.12 -7.77 19.04
CA GLU A 168 11.09 -6.87 17.87
C GLU A 168 9.66 -6.63 17.40
N TRP A 169 8.83 -7.67 17.44
CA TRP A 169 7.41 -7.56 17.13
C TRP A 169 6.71 -6.59 18.09
N ALA A 170 6.91 -6.77 19.39
CA ALA A 170 6.34 -5.88 20.42
C ALA A 170 6.81 -4.43 20.24
N ARG A 171 8.09 -4.21 19.88
CA ARG A 171 8.65 -2.90 19.55
C ARG A 171 7.93 -2.25 18.37
N GLN A 172 7.73 -2.99 17.27
CA GLN A 172 7.01 -2.51 16.08
C GLN A 172 5.54 -2.18 16.41
N VAL A 173 4.87 -3.01 17.20
CA VAL A 173 3.49 -2.74 17.67
C VAL A 173 3.42 -1.44 18.47
N CYS A 174 4.40 -1.18 19.35
CA CYS A 174 4.47 0.07 20.12
C CYS A 174 4.72 1.27 19.19
N ARG A 175 5.67 1.18 18.27
CA ARG A 175 5.98 2.24 17.29
C ARG A 175 4.74 2.59 16.46
N ARG A 176 4.05 1.60 15.90
CA ARG A 176 2.81 1.81 15.16
C ARG A 176 1.75 2.56 15.98
N ARG A 177 1.50 2.13 17.22
CA ARG A 177 0.50 2.77 18.09
C ARG A 177 0.80 4.24 18.33
N VAL A 178 2.07 4.57 18.59
CA VAL A 178 2.50 5.95 18.77
C VAL A 178 2.40 6.74 17.48
N PHE A 179 2.84 6.18 16.36
CA PHE A 179 2.78 6.82 15.06
C PHE A 179 1.33 7.11 14.63
N ASP A 180 0.42 6.14 14.75
CA ASP A 180 -1.00 6.35 14.43
C ASP A 180 -1.63 7.48 15.26
N ASN A 181 -1.24 7.64 16.53
CA ASN A 181 -1.67 8.77 17.36
C ASN A 181 -1.02 10.09 16.94
N LEU A 182 0.26 10.07 16.57
CA LEU A 182 0.99 11.26 16.12
C LEU A 182 0.38 11.85 14.86
N ILE A 183 0.01 11.01 13.90
CA ILE A 183 -0.64 11.42 12.65
C ILE A 183 -2.16 11.50 12.74
N ALA A 184 -2.76 11.25 13.90
CA ALA A 184 -4.22 11.16 14.08
C ALA A 184 -4.89 10.24 13.04
N ASN A 185 -4.33 9.05 12.82
CA ASN A 185 -4.90 8.08 11.88
C ASN A 185 -6.10 7.37 12.52
N ILE A 186 -7.30 7.81 12.16
CA ILE A 186 -8.56 7.30 12.73
C ILE A 186 -9.01 5.96 12.13
N ASP A 187 -8.36 5.50 11.06
CA ASP A 187 -8.79 4.31 10.28
C ASP A 187 -7.76 3.16 10.31
N ARG A 188 -6.96 3.06 11.36
CA ARG A 188 -6.03 1.94 11.51
C ARG A 188 -6.78 0.66 11.87
N ASN A 189 -7.17 -0.08 10.87
CA ASN A 189 -7.75 -1.41 10.99
C ASN A 189 -6.73 -2.51 10.59
N ALA A 190 -7.08 -3.78 10.81
CA ALA A 190 -6.18 -4.90 10.52
C ALA A 190 -5.93 -5.11 9.02
N GLY A 191 -6.75 -4.55 8.13
CA GLY A 191 -6.53 -4.56 6.68
C GLY A 191 -5.41 -3.63 6.22
N ASN A 192 -5.06 -2.63 7.05
CA ASN A 192 -4.10 -1.58 6.74
C ASN A 192 -2.72 -1.81 7.40
N ILE A 193 -2.46 -3.04 7.85
CA ILE A 193 -1.20 -3.49 8.43
C ILE A 193 -0.76 -4.75 7.69
N LEU A 194 0.40 -4.70 7.06
CA LEU A 194 1.00 -5.83 6.39
C LEU A 194 2.17 -6.38 7.21
N VAL A 195 2.45 -7.66 7.04
CA VAL A 195 3.56 -8.36 7.69
C VAL A 195 4.29 -9.16 6.62
N ASP A 196 5.60 -8.97 6.52
CA ASP A 196 6.47 -9.71 5.59
C ASP A 196 6.95 -11.05 6.16
N GLY A 197 7.72 -11.80 5.35
CA GLY A 197 8.30 -13.08 5.75
C GLY A 197 9.31 -12.98 6.90
N GLU A 198 9.91 -11.79 7.10
CA GLU A 198 10.88 -11.50 8.17
C GLU A 198 10.21 -10.91 9.43
N TRP A 199 8.90 -10.88 9.47
CA TRP A 199 8.11 -10.29 10.54
C TRP A 199 8.26 -8.76 10.69
N ASN A 200 8.57 -8.09 9.60
CA ASN A 200 8.51 -6.63 9.60
C ASN A 200 7.07 -6.15 9.37
N MET A 201 6.68 -5.13 10.13
CA MET A 201 5.39 -4.48 9.97
C MET A 201 5.48 -3.36 8.94
N VAL A 202 4.53 -3.33 8.00
CA VAL A 202 4.38 -2.31 6.98
C VAL A 202 3.00 -1.69 7.10
N LEU A 203 2.94 -0.36 7.11
CA LEU A 203 1.72 0.42 7.30
C LEU A 203 1.28 1.04 5.97
N ILE A 204 0.04 0.82 5.62
CA ILE A 204 -0.58 1.35 4.41
C ILE A 204 -1.89 2.06 4.74
N ASP A 205 -2.46 2.76 3.78
CA ASP A 205 -3.75 3.45 3.85
C ASP A 205 -3.84 4.50 4.97
N HIS A 206 -3.22 5.64 4.71
CA HIS A 206 -3.21 6.81 5.60
C HIS A 206 -4.11 7.94 5.10
N SER A 207 -5.01 7.67 4.15
CA SER A 207 -5.84 8.71 3.50
C SER A 207 -6.68 9.52 4.50
N ARG A 208 -7.00 8.95 5.68
CA ARG A 208 -7.77 9.58 6.77
C ARG A 208 -6.92 10.12 7.92
N ALA A 209 -5.60 10.16 7.75
CA ALA A 209 -4.70 10.74 8.73
C ALA A 209 -4.69 12.28 8.68
N PHE A 210 -4.15 12.91 9.72
CA PHE A 210 -3.94 14.35 9.90
C PHE A 210 -5.21 15.23 9.96
N ALA A 211 -6.38 14.65 9.83
CA ALA A 211 -7.63 15.41 9.72
C ALA A 211 -8.29 15.72 11.09
N SER A 212 -7.68 15.32 12.18
CA SER A 212 -8.19 15.49 13.55
C SER A 212 -7.11 16.05 14.47
N ASP A 213 -7.52 16.72 15.53
CA ASP A 213 -6.69 17.15 16.66
C ASP A 213 -6.56 16.08 17.74
N THR A 214 -7.27 14.97 17.60
CA THR A 214 -7.34 13.89 18.60
C THR A 214 -6.19 12.89 18.46
N MET A 215 -6.01 12.08 19.49
CA MET A 215 -5.19 10.87 19.48
C MET A 215 -6.12 9.65 19.57
N PRO A 216 -6.46 9.01 18.44
CA PRO A 216 -7.56 8.04 18.38
C PRO A 216 -7.32 6.78 19.22
N PHE A 217 -6.07 6.42 19.48
CA PHE A 217 -5.67 5.21 20.20
C PHE A 217 -4.85 5.51 21.46
N GLU A 218 -5.06 6.66 22.09
CA GLU A 218 -4.25 7.16 23.21
C GLU A 218 -4.10 6.12 24.32
N LYS A 219 -5.17 5.43 24.71
CA LYS A 219 -5.16 4.41 25.77
C LYS A 219 -4.27 3.20 25.46
N GLN A 220 -3.96 2.96 24.20
CA GLN A 220 -3.12 1.85 23.75
C GLN A 220 -1.61 2.18 23.83
N MET A 221 -1.24 3.45 24.06
CA MET A 221 0.15 3.88 24.22
C MET A 221 0.61 3.65 25.66
N THR A 222 1.05 2.42 25.96
CA THR A 222 1.50 2.02 27.30
C THR A 222 3.00 1.83 27.42
N ARG A 223 3.68 1.67 26.30
CA ARG A 223 5.13 1.47 26.16
C ARG A 223 5.61 2.13 24.88
N ILE A 224 6.89 2.49 24.85
CA ILE A 224 7.54 3.04 23.66
C ILE A 224 8.99 2.55 23.60
N ASP A 225 9.51 2.44 22.39
CA ASP A 225 10.93 2.24 22.13
C ASP A 225 11.73 3.50 22.50
N ARG A 226 12.83 3.35 23.26
CA ARG A 226 13.62 4.49 23.74
C ARG A 226 14.18 5.33 22.58
N ALA A 227 14.73 4.68 21.58
CA ALA A 227 15.32 5.39 20.44
C ALA A 227 14.25 6.18 19.67
N PHE A 228 13.06 5.63 19.51
CA PHE A 228 11.95 6.35 18.89
C PHE A 228 11.45 7.51 19.78
N PHE A 229 11.39 7.34 21.08
CA PHE A 229 11.02 8.41 22.01
C PHE A 229 11.96 9.60 21.90
N GLU A 230 13.28 9.38 21.84
CA GLU A 230 14.25 10.46 21.67
C GLU A 230 14.10 11.16 20.31
N LYS A 231 13.80 10.42 19.23
CA LYS A 231 13.49 11.02 17.93
C LYS A 231 12.22 11.86 17.96
N LEU A 232 11.19 11.43 18.70
CA LEU A 232 9.98 12.22 18.89
C LEU A 232 10.29 13.54 19.62
N LYS A 233 11.09 13.50 20.68
CA LYS A 233 11.51 14.71 21.39
C LYS A 233 12.31 15.67 20.50
N ALA A 234 13.14 15.12 19.62
CA ALA A 234 13.98 15.88 18.71
C ALA A 234 13.22 16.41 17.48
N LEU A 235 11.99 15.96 17.24
CA LEU A 235 11.20 16.40 16.08
C LEU A 235 10.87 17.89 16.21
N ASP A 236 11.50 18.73 15.40
CA ASP A 236 11.33 20.17 15.44
C ASP A 236 10.33 20.70 14.39
N GLU A 237 9.88 21.93 14.60
CA GLU A 237 8.92 22.59 13.72
C GLU A 237 9.50 22.84 12.33
N ALA A 238 10.76 23.20 12.21
CA ALA A 238 11.37 23.51 10.91
C ALA A 238 11.39 22.27 10.02
N SER A 239 11.73 21.11 10.55
CA SER A 239 11.71 19.83 9.84
C SER A 239 10.29 19.44 9.40
N VAL A 240 9.29 19.58 10.25
CA VAL A 240 7.88 19.31 9.94
C VAL A 240 7.37 20.28 8.86
N LEU A 241 7.66 21.57 8.97
CA LEU A 241 7.27 22.57 7.98
C LEU A 241 7.96 22.36 6.63
N LYS A 242 9.18 21.91 6.62
CA LYS A 242 9.95 21.67 5.39
C LYS A 242 9.49 20.40 4.66
N GLN A 243 9.33 19.27 5.36
CA GLN A 243 9.13 17.96 4.75
C GLN A 243 7.67 17.53 4.71
N VAL A 244 6.89 17.77 5.76
CA VAL A 244 5.54 17.22 5.90
C VAL A 244 4.46 18.22 5.46
N ARG A 245 4.62 19.50 5.82
CA ARG A 245 3.62 20.53 5.56
C ARG A 245 3.20 20.69 4.09
N PRO A 246 4.08 20.53 3.07
CA PRO A 246 3.65 20.59 1.67
C PRO A 246 2.53 19.62 1.30
N TRP A 247 2.37 18.56 2.06
CA TRP A 247 1.40 17.49 1.86
C TRP A 247 0.15 17.62 2.75
N LEU A 248 0.10 18.64 3.59
CA LEU A 248 -1.02 18.92 4.49
C LEU A 248 -1.92 20.02 3.93
N MET A 249 -3.13 20.16 4.48
CA MET A 249 -4.06 21.23 4.09
C MET A 249 -3.58 22.62 4.52
N GLY A 250 -2.61 22.71 5.43
CA GLY A 250 -2.02 23.96 5.85
C GLY A 250 -1.23 23.85 7.17
N ASP A 251 -0.70 24.97 7.62
CA ASP A 251 0.13 25.09 8.83
C ASP A 251 -0.58 24.64 10.11
N GLY A 252 -1.91 24.73 10.15
CA GLY A 252 -2.71 24.22 11.25
C GLY A 252 -2.47 22.74 11.51
N GLN A 253 -2.48 21.92 10.46
CA GLN A 253 -2.22 20.49 10.60
C GLN A 253 -0.78 20.19 11.02
N ALA A 254 0.20 20.95 10.52
CA ALA A 254 1.60 20.82 10.95
C ALA A 254 1.75 21.13 12.46
N ARG A 255 1.13 22.20 12.94
CA ARG A 255 1.10 22.52 14.38
C ARG A 255 0.38 21.45 15.22
N GLU A 256 -0.65 20.80 14.68
CA GLU A 256 -1.32 19.70 15.38
C GLU A 256 -0.42 18.47 15.54
N ILE A 257 0.45 18.16 14.58
CA ILE A 257 1.46 17.09 14.72
C ILE A 257 2.35 17.40 15.93
N LEU A 258 2.86 18.63 16.02
CA LEU A 258 3.75 19.04 17.12
C LEU A 258 3.02 19.04 18.47
N ARG A 259 1.78 19.50 18.54
CA ARG A 259 0.98 19.42 19.76
C ARG A 259 0.73 17.99 20.22
N ARG A 260 0.45 17.08 19.29
CA ARG A 260 0.32 15.64 19.61
C ARG A 260 1.66 15.05 20.05
N ARG A 261 2.77 15.39 19.37
CA ARG A 261 4.12 15.03 19.80
C ARG A 261 4.36 15.42 21.26
N ASP A 262 4.08 16.67 21.65
CA ASP A 262 4.28 17.16 23.02
C ASP A 262 3.41 16.41 24.02
N LYS A 263 2.14 16.15 23.69
CA LYS A 263 1.25 15.36 24.54
C LYS A 263 1.75 13.92 24.72
N ILE A 264 2.27 13.30 23.66
CA ILE A 264 2.81 11.93 23.67
C ILE A 264 4.06 11.89 24.56
N VAL A 265 4.98 12.85 24.39
CA VAL A 265 6.20 12.95 25.20
C VAL A 265 5.84 13.12 26.67
N ALA A 266 5.03 14.11 27.02
CA ALA A 266 4.61 14.36 28.40
C ALA A 266 3.89 13.15 29.03
N ARG A 267 3.09 12.42 28.24
CA ARG A 267 2.45 11.20 28.70
C ARG A 267 3.47 10.13 29.10
N PHE A 268 4.45 9.83 28.25
CA PHE A 268 5.44 8.80 28.54
C PHE A 268 6.37 9.19 29.69
N GLU A 269 6.76 10.46 29.80
CA GLU A 269 7.52 10.96 30.96
C GLU A 269 6.74 10.81 32.27
N LYS A 270 5.46 11.17 32.27
CA LYS A 270 4.58 10.98 33.42
C LYS A 270 4.41 9.49 33.78
N GLU A 271 4.22 8.61 32.80
CA GLU A 271 4.10 7.18 33.06
C GLU A 271 5.43 6.57 33.57
N ALA A 272 6.57 7.02 33.05
CA ALA A 272 7.89 6.61 33.56
C ALA A 272 8.11 6.99 35.00
N GLY A 273 7.70 8.21 35.39
CA GLY A 273 7.75 8.65 36.81
C GLY A 273 6.84 7.83 37.73
N LYS A 274 5.72 7.28 37.21
CA LYS A 274 4.79 6.47 38.01
C LYS A 274 5.15 4.99 38.11
N ARG A 275 5.57 4.41 36.99
CA ARG A 275 5.70 2.96 36.80
C ARG A 275 7.16 2.49 36.74
N GLY A 276 8.10 3.45 36.72
CA GLY A 276 9.49 3.22 36.43
C GLY A 276 9.83 3.16 34.94
N GLU A 277 11.04 3.55 34.59
CA GLU A 277 11.54 3.63 33.22
C GLU A 277 11.48 2.27 32.49
N ALA A 278 11.91 1.18 33.13
CA ALA A 278 11.90 -0.16 32.53
C ALA A 278 10.51 -0.64 32.13
N ALA A 279 9.46 -0.20 32.82
CA ALA A 279 8.08 -0.57 32.47
C ALA A 279 7.55 0.18 31.24
N VAL A 280 8.10 1.38 30.97
CA VAL A 280 7.66 2.26 29.87
C VAL A 280 8.57 2.12 28.65
N PHE A 281 9.86 1.94 28.88
CA PHE A 281 10.89 1.78 27.82
C PHE A 281 11.57 0.41 27.89
N PRO A 282 10.83 -0.69 27.59
CA PRO A 282 11.35 -2.04 27.74
C PRO A 282 12.27 -2.49 26.58
N PHE A 283 12.51 -1.62 25.56
CA PHE A 283 13.24 -1.93 24.34
C PHE A 283 14.46 -1.04 24.12
#